data_595910912b9584c0bb572fd68dd5e387
#
_entry.id   595910912b9584c0bb572fd68dd5e387
#
_cell.length_a   1.000
_cell.length_b   1.000
_cell.length_c   1.000
_cell.angle_alpha   90.00
_cell.angle_beta   90.00
_cell.angle_gamma   90.00
#
_symmetry.space_group_name_H-M   'P 1'
#
loop_
_entity.id
_entity.type
_entity.pdbx_description
1 polymer ?
#
loop_
_entity_poly.entity_id
_entity_poly.type
_entity_poly.pdbx_seq_one_letter_code
_entity_poly.pdbx_strand_id
1 'polypeptide(L)'
;PEEERDYYLERRYPSFGNLAPRDISSRAAKERCDAGHGVGSTKMAVFLDFAEAIQRLGRDTIAARYGNLFDMYQKIVDENPYERPMMIYPAVHYTMGGLWVDYELQSTIPGLFVLGEANFSDHGANRLGASALM
;
A
#
# COMPACT_ATOMS: atom_id res chain seq x y z
N PRO A 1 0.63 23.53 8.03
CA PRO A 1 -0.19 24.47 7.28
C PRO A 1 -0.52 23.87 5.91
N GLU A 2 -1.67 24.18 5.33
CA GLU A 2 -2.10 23.67 4.01
C GLU A 2 -1.10 24.04 2.90
N GLU A 3 -0.43 25.16 3.05
CA GLU A 3 0.58 25.66 2.11
C GLU A 3 1.86 24.80 2.03
N GLU A 4 2.08 23.89 2.99
CA GLU A 4 3.25 22.99 3.01
C GLU A 4 2.91 21.57 2.53
N ARG A 5 1.64 21.29 2.19
CA ARG A 5 1.23 19.97 1.71
C ARG A 5 1.56 19.79 0.24
N ASP A 6 2.33 18.77 -0.09
CA ASP A 6 2.59 18.36 -1.47
C ASP A 6 1.79 17.08 -1.79
N TYR A 7 0.72 17.23 -2.53
CA TYR A 7 -0.06 16.14 -3.11
C TYR A 7 0.67 15.56 -4.32
N TYR A 8 1.81 14.92 -4.06
CA TYR A 8 2.75 14.48 -5.09
C TYR A 8 2.18 13.43 -6.06
N LEU A 9 1.22 12.60 -5.63
CA LEU A 9 0.57 11.62 -6.52
C LEU A 9 -0.33 12.32 -7.53
N GLU A 10 -1.15 13.26 -7.08
CA GLU A 10 -2.02 14.07 -7.93
C GLU A 10 -1.21 14.90 -8.92
N ARG A 11 -0.10 15.46 -8.49
CA ARG A 11 0.79 16.25 -9.34
C ARG A 11 1.51 15.40 -10.38
N ARG A 12 1.98 14.20 -10.01
CA ARG A 12 2.72 13.29 -10.91
C ARG A 12 1.81 12.50 -11.84
N TYR A 13 0.63 12.14 -11.35
CA TYR A 13 -0.34 11.26 -12.02
C TYR A 13 -1.74 11.87 -12.02
N PRO A 14 -1.97 12.97 -12.75
CA PRO A 14 -3.23 13.74 -12.66
C PRO A 14 -4.48 12.94 -12.98
N SER A 15 -4.36 11.89 -13.80
CA SER A 15 -5.49 11.04 -14.19
C SER A 15 -5.92 10.05 -13.09
N PHE A 16 -5.04 9.74 -12.15
CA PHE A 16 -5.27 8.72 -11.12
C PHE A 16 -5.12 9.27 -9.70
N GLY A 17 -4.23 10.24 -9.51
CA GLY A 17 -3.94 10.81 -8.20
C GLY A 17 -3.62 9.76 -7.15
N ASN A 18 -4.30 9.85 -6.01
CA ASN A 18 -4.18 8.88 -4.92
C ASN A 18 -4.79 7.49 -5.22
N LEU A 19 -5.44 7.31 -6.37
CA LEU A 19 -5.92 6.03 -6.88
C LEU A 19 -4.91 5.33 -7.81
N ALA A 20 -3.70 5.87 -7.93
CA ALA A 20 -2.62 5.21 -8.66
C ALA A 20 -2.37 3.79 -8.11
N PRO A 21 -1.99 2.82 -8.96
CA PRO A 21 -1.64 1.48 -8.51
C PRO A 21 -0.64 1.51 -7.35
N ARG A 22 -0.80 0.58 -6.40
CA ARG A 22 -0.03 0.59 -5.15
C ARG A 22 1.49 0.47 -5.32
N ASP A 23 1.95 -0.18 -6.39
CA ASP A 23 3.38 -0.24 -6.74
C ASP A 23 3.91 1.14 -7.16
N ILE A 24 3.13 1.91 -7.91
CA ILE A 24 3.45 3.28 -8.31
C ILE A 24 3.43 4.21 -7.09
N SER A 25 2.37 4.15 -6.29
CA SER A 25 2.25 5.00 -5.09
C SER A 25 3.31 4.70 -4.04
N SER A 26 3.64 3.42 -3.83
CA SER A 26 4.72 3.00 -2.91
C SER A 26 6.09 3.51 -3.36
N ARG A 27 6.39 3.37 -4.65
CA ARG A 27 7.65 3.85 -5.24
C ARG A 27 7.76 5.38 -5.16
N ALA A 28 6.67 6.08 -5.48
CA ALA A 28 6.62 7.53 -5.36
C ALA A 28 6.81 8.00 -3.91
N ALA A 29 6.21 7.32 -2.93
CA ALA A 29 6.41 7.61 -1.51
C ALA A 29 7.88 7.42 -1.10
N LYS A 30 8.51 6.32 -1.51
CA LYS A 30 9.93 6.08 -1.25
C LYS A 30 10.82 7.18 -1.86
N GLU A 31 10.59 7.54 -3.11
CA GLU A 31 11.33 8.61 -3.79
C GLU A 31 11.20 9.96 -3.05
N ARG A 32 10.03 10.27 -2.47
CA ARG A 32 9.84 11.48 -1.66
C ARG A 32 10.70 11.45 -0.40
N CYS A 33 10.74 10.31 0.29
CA CYS A 33 11.59 10.12 1.46
C CYS A 33 13.08 10.23 1.10
N ASP A 34 13.52 9.56 0.04
CA ASP A 34 14.91 9.59 -0.43
C ASP A 34 15.36 10.99 -0.86
N ALA A 35 14.44 11.80 -1.40
CA ALA A 35 14.68 13.20 -1.74
C ALA A 35 14.69 14.17 -0.53
N GLY A 36 14.53 13.66 0.69
CA GLY A 36 14.56 14.45 1.92
C GLY A 36 13.22 15.12 2.30
N HIS A 37 12.13 14.79 1.61
CA HIS A 37 10.79 15.32 1.88
C HIS A 37 9.95 14.39 2.77
N GLY A 38 10.55 13.39 3.35
CA GLY A 38 9.89 12.50 4.31
C GLY A 38 9.51 13.22 5.60
N VAL A 39 8.48 12.72 6.26
CA VAL A 39 7.97 13.23 7.54
C VAL A 39 8.33 12.29 8.71
N GLY A 40 8.00 12.71 9.93
CA GLY A 40 8.33 11.97 11.15
C GLY A 40 9.77 12.18 11.62
N SER A 41 10.12 11.60 12.76
CA SER A 41 11.44 11.76 13.37
C SER A 41 12.58 11.19 12.51
N THR A 42 12.32 10.13 11.78
CA THR A 42 13.27 9.48 10.87
C THR A 42 13.28 10.07 9.47
N LYS A 43 12.31 10.93 9.13
CA LYS A 43 12.05 11.44 7.77
C LYS A 43 11.83 10.34 6.72
N MET A 44 11.41 9.17 7.16
CA MET A 44 11.18 8.01 6.31
C MET A 44 9.70 7.65 6.18
N ALA A 45 8.80 8.61 6.32
CA ALA A 45 7.37 8.42 6.16
C ALA A 45 6.75 9.47 5.23
N VAL A 46 5.56 9.17 4.74
CA VAL A 46 4.66 10.11 4.08
C VAL A 46 3.31 10.10 4.80
N PHE A 47 2.55 11.18 4.66
CA PHE A 47 1.22 11.25 5.26
C PHE A 47 0.16 10.56 4.39
N LEU A 48 -0.69 9.77 5.03
CA LEU A 48 -1.97 9.31 4.50
C LEU A 48 -3.06 10.12 5.22
N ASP A 49 -3.62 11.09 4.51
CA ASP A 49 -4.55 12.08 5.06
C ASP A 49 -5.99 11.79 4.63
N PHE A 50 -6.87 11.63 5.61
CA PHE A 50 -8.30 11.43 5.40
C PHE A 50 -9.15 12.68 5.72
N ALA A 51 -8.54 13.81 6.06
CA ALA A 51 -9.27 15.00 6.52
C ALA A 51 -10.33 15.46 5.51
N GLU A 52 -9.97 15.58 4.24
CA GLU A 52 -10.91 15.97 3.17
C GLU A 52 -12.01 14.91 2.98
N ALA A 53 -11.64 13.62 2.99
CA ALA A 53 -12.60 12.54 2.85
C ALA A 53 -13.60 12.51 4.03
N ILE A 54 -13.13 12.76 5.24
CA ILE A 54 -13.98 12.85 6.44
C ILE A 54 -14.94 14.03 6.32
N GLN A 55 -14.48 15.19 5.86
CA GLN A 55 -15.34 16.36 5.66
C GLN A 55 -16.40 16.11 4.59
N ARG A 56 -16.04 15.48 3.48
CA ARG A 56 -16.93 15.24 2.35
C ARG A 56 -17.93 14.11 2.57
N LEU A 57 -17.50 13.01 3.16
CA LEU A 57 -18.30 11.76 3.28
C LEU A 57 -18.87 11.55 4.68
N GLY A 58 -18.39 12.28 5.67
CA GLY A 58 -18.74 12.11 7.08
C GLY A 58 -17.92 11.01 7.77
N ARG A 59 -17.71 11.21 9.07
CA ARG A 59 -16.93 10.31 9.92
C ARG A 59 -17.50 8.89 9.94
N ASP A 60 -18.82 8.73 10.00
CA ASP A 60 -19.46 7.42 10.08
C ASP A 60 -19.23 6.58 8.82
N THR A 61 -19.24 7.21 7.64
CA THR A 61 -18.94 6.55 6.38
C THR A 61 -17.49 6.08 6.33
N ILE A 62 -16.56 6.91 6.79
CA ILE A 62 -15.13 6.56 6.86
C ILE A 62 -14.92 5.44 7.88
N ALA A 63 -15.56 5.51 9.05
CA ALA A 63 -15.49 4.48 10.08
C ALA A 63 -16.01 3.12 9.57
N ALA A 64 -17.14 3.11 8.84
CA ALA A 64 -17.67 1.90 8.26
C ALA A 64 -16.73 1.24 7.23
N ARG A 65 -15.94 2.05 6.50
CA ARG A 65 -15.03 1.55 5.45
C ARG A 65 -13.62 1.25 5.96
N TYR A 66 -13.10 2.06 6.85
CA TYR A 66 -11.69 2.07 7.25
C TYR A 66 -11.48 2.02 8.77
N GLY A 67 -12.54 1.84 9.57
CA GLY A 67 -12.45 1.85 11.03
C GLY A 67 -11.42 0.87 11.57
N ASN A 68 -11.37 -0.35 11.03
CA ASN A 68 -10.38 -1.35 11.45
C ASN A 68 -8.93 -0.88 11.23
N LEU A 69 -8.65 -0.18 10.12
CA LEU A 69 -7.34 0.39 9.85
C LEU A 69 -7.00 1.49 10.87
N PHE A 70 -7.96 2.36 11.15
CA PHE A 70 -7.80 3.46 12.10
C PHE A 70 -7.57 2.96 13.53
N ASP A 71 -8.36 1.97 13.96
CA ASP A 71 -8.21 1.34 15.27
C ASP A 71 -6.85 0.64 15.42
N MET A 72 -6.40 -0.04 14.36
CA MET A 72 -5.09 -0.69 14.34
C MET A 72 -3.96 0.35 14.45
N TYR A 73 -4.02 1.42 13.66
CA TYR A 73 -3.03 2.49 13.70
C TYR A 73 -2.99 3.16 15.08
N GLN A 74 -4.16 3.49 15.64
CA GLN A 74 -4.26 4.11 16.96
C GLN A 74 -3.67 3.23 18.07
N LYS A 75 -3.91 1.91 18.01
CA LYS A 75 -3.34 0.97 18.98
C LYS A 75 -1.81 0.85 18.91
N ILE A 76 -1.23 1.04 17.72
CA ILE A 76 0.22 0.91 17.51
C ILE A 76 0.95 2.22 17.79
N VAL A 77 0.38 3.36 17.36
CA VAL A 77 1.07 4.66 17.33
C VAL A 77 0.58 5.59 18.44
N ASP A 78 -0.57 5.28 19.06
CA ASP A 78 -1.27 6.12 20.05
C ASP A 78 -1.68 7.50 19.51
N GLU A 79 -2.00 7.56 18.20
CA GLU A 79 -2.53 8.76 17.54
C GLU A 79 -3.87 8.46 16.90
N ASN A 80 -4.81 9.42 16.96
CA ASN A 80 -6.15 9.27 16.39
C ASN A 80 -6.17 9.67 14.90
N PRO A 81 -6.38 8.72 13.95
CA PRO A 81 -6.39 9.02 12.53
C PRO A 81 -7.54 9.94 12.05
N TYR A 82 -8.58 10.10 12.86
CA TYR A 82 -9.65 11.07 12.57
C TYR A 82 -9.24 12.53 12.81
N GLU A 83 -8.19 12.75 13.57
CA GLU A 83 -7.72 14.08 13.96
C GLU A 83 -6.40 14.47 13.32
N ARG A 84 -5.59 13.45 13.00
CA ARG A 84 -4.25 13.63 12.42
C ARG A 84 -4.03 12.66 11.26
N PRO A 85 -3.30 13.04 10.20
CA PRO A 85 -2.95 12.13 9.14
C PRO A 85 -2.04 11.02 9.66
N MET A 86 -2.24 9.80 9.16
CA MET A 86 -1.39 8.67 9.48
C MET A 86 -0.03 8.79 8.78
N MET A 87 1.02 8.43 9.48
CA MET A 87 2.35 8.27 8.88
C MET A 87 2.50 6.84 8.35
N ILE A 88 2.83 6.71 7.08
CA ILE A 88 3.04 5.43 6.41
C ILE A 88 4.38 5.42 5.67
N TYR A 89 4.94 4.22 5.53
CA TYR A 89 6.16 3.99 4.75
C TYR A 89 6.01 2.71 3.91
N PRO A 90 6.49 2.71 2.65
CA PRO A 90 6.48 1.50 1.83
C PRO A 90 7.36 0.41 2.44
N ALA A 91 6.83 -0.80 2.52
CA ALA A 91 7.55 -1.97 2.97
C ALA A 91 7.47 -3.08 1.93
N VAL A 92 8.45 -3.97 1.92
CA VAL A 92 8.41 -5.18 1.10
C VAL A 92 7.25 -6.04 1.60
N HIS A 93 6.33 -6.34 0.70
CA HIS A 93 5.14 -7.11 1.01
C HIS A 93 5.14 -8.47 0.30
N TYR A 94 5.64 -8.52 -0.94
CA TYR A 94 5.53 -9.67 -1.80
C TYR A 94 6.70 -9.72 -2.79
N THR A 95 7.24 -10.92 -3.01
CA THR A 95 8.26 -11.16 -4.05
C THR A 95 7.58 -11.71 -5.29
N MET A 96 7.69 -10.97 -6.40
CA MET A 96 7.15 -11.42 -7.68
C MET A 96 7.98 -12.57 -8.26
N GLY A 97 7.29 -13.49 -8.93
CA GLY A 97 7.91 -14.68 -9.51
C GLY A 97 7.72 -15.91 -8.62
N GLY A 98 8.53 -16.91 -8.84
CA GLY A 98 8.43 -18.19 -8.16
C GLY A 98 8.77 -19.33 -9.09
N LEU A 99 8.47 -20.55 -8.66
CA LEU A 99 8.69 -21.76 -9.47
C LEU A 99 7.55 -21.93 -10.46
N TRP A 100 7.90 -22.26 -11.69
CA TRP A 100 6.93 -22.66 -12.69
C TRP A 100 6.25 -23.98 -12.28
N VAL A 101 4.93 -24.07 -12.51
CA VAL A 101 4.15 -25.29 -12.30
C VAL A 101 3.16 -25.49 -13.44
N ASP A 102 2.73 -26.74 -13.62
CA ASP A 102 1.60 -27.10 -14.47
C ASP A 102 0.26 -26.92 -13.73
N TYR A 103 -0.84 -27.33 -14.36
CA TYR A 103 -2.18 -27.23 -13.78
C TYR A 103 -2.41 -28.11 -12.55
N GLU A 104 -1.62 -29.15 -12.33
CA GLU A 104 -1.61 -29.98 -11.14
C GLU A 104 -0.67 -29.45 -10.06
N LEU A 105 -0.12 -28.25 -10.23
CA LEU A 105 0.82 -27.57 -9.31
C LEU A 105 2.18 -28.28 -9.21
N GLN A 106 2.50 -29.16 -10.16
CA GLN A 106 3.80 -29.85 -10.20
C GLN A 106 4.82 -29.00 -10.96
N SER A 107 6.02 -28.86 -10.40
CA SER A 107 7.14 -28.19 -11.06
C SER A 107 7.76 -29.05 -12.17
N THR A 108 8.83 -28.52 -12.79
CA THR A 108 9.63 -29.30 -13.76
C THR A 108 10.36 -30.48 -13.14
N ILE A 109 10.38 -30.57 -11.80
CA ILE A 109 10.96 -31.70 -11.06
C ILE A 109 9.84 -32.67 -10.66
N PRO A 110 9.81 -33.91 -11.15
CA PRO A 110 8.78 -34.89 -10.82
C PRO A 110 8.63 -35.06 -9.30
N GLY A 111 7.38 -34.98 -8.81
CA GLY A 111 7.05 -35.11 -7.39
C GLY A 111 7.26 -33.84 -6.54
N LEU A 112 7.77 -32.74 -7.11
CA LEU A 112 7.86 -31.45 -6.44
C LEU A 112 6.66 -30.59 -6.82
N PHE A 113 5.76 -30.39 -5.86
CA PHE A 113 4.59 -29.51 -5.99
C PHE A 113 4.84 -28.16 -5.32
N VAL A 114 4.32 -27.09 -5.91
CA VAL A 114 4.54 -25.71 -5.42
C VAL A 114 3.21 -25.03 -5.21
N LEU A 115 2.97 -24.61 -3.98
CA LEU A 115 1.70 -23.99 -3.55
C LEU A 115 1.90 -22.55 -3.12
N GLY A 116 0.82 -21.77 -3.23
CA GLY A 116 0.76 -20.41 -2.73
C GLY A 116 1.73 -19.46 -3.42
N GLU A 117 2.35 -18.57 -2.67
CA GLU A 117 3.20 -17.48 -3.17
C GLU A 117 4.49 -17.97 -3.86
N ALA A 118 4.95 -19.17 -3.54
CA ALA A 118 6.12 -19.78 -4.21
C ALA A 118 5.82 -20.17 -5.68
N ASN A 119 4.55 -20.24 -6.04
CA ASN A 119 4.08 -20.55 -7.39
C ASN A 119 3.93 -19.25 -8.20
N PHE A 120 4.57 -19.20 -9.34
CA PHE A 120 4.56 -18.02 -10.22
C PHE A 120 3.49 -18.08 -11.32
N SER A 121 2.99 -19.26 -11.68
CA SER A 121 2.47 -19.59 -13.01
C SER A 121 1.28 -18.75 -13.50
N ASP A 122 0.39 -18.29 -12.62
CA ASP A 122 -0.84 -17.61 -13.03
C ASP A 122 -0.75 -16.08 -13.01
N HIS A 123 0.21 -15.53 -12.29
CA HIS A 123 0.23 -14.10 -11.96
C HIS A 123 1.34 -13.31 -12.64
N GLY A 124 2.34 -14.01 -13.21
CA GLY A 124 3.48 -13.38 -13.86
C GLY A 124 4.25 -12.45 -12.93
N ALA A 125 4.89 -11.44 -13.51
CA ALA A 125 5.76 -10.53 -12.80
C ALA A 125 5.02 -9.34 -12.13
N ASN A 126 3.71 -9.22 -12.29
CA ASN A 126 2.94 -8.09 -11.74
C ASN A 126 1.59 -8.55 -11.17
N ARG A 127 1.64 -9.15 -10.03
CA ARG A 127 0.47 -9.61 -9.31
C ARG A 127 -0.22 -8.44 -8.58
N LEU A 128 -1.53 -8.27 -8.81
CA LEU A 128 -2.34 -7.19 -8.22
C LEU A 128 -3.46 -7.69 -7.29
N GLY A 129 -3.75 -8.97 -7.27
CA GLY A 129 -4.87 -9.55 -6.53
C GLY A 129 -4.47 -10.29 -5.26
N ALA A 130 -5.32 -10.24 -4.23
CA ALA A 130 -5.14 -11.02 -3.00
C ALA A 130 -5.27 -12.54 -3.24
N SER A 131 -6.03 -12.96 -4.25
CA SER A 131 -6.17 -14.37 -4.66
C SER A 131 -4.85 -15.03 -5.05
N ALA A 132 -3.84 -14.26 -5.39
CA ALA A 132 -2.50 -14.77 -5.67
C ALA A 132 -1.78 -15.37 -4.45
N LEU A 133 -2.33 -15.22 -3.26
CA LEU A 133 -1.79 -15.78 -2.01
C LEU A 133 -2.39 -17.14 -1.63
N MET A 134 -3.38 -17.60 -2.38
CA MET A 134 -4.07 -18.87 -2.12
C MET A 134 -3.44 -20.02 -2.88
#